data_9d394b8a8ed26fe1ae6328f9864d2390
#
_entry.id   9d394b8a8ed26fe1ae6328f9864d2390
#
_cell.length_a   1.000
_cell.length_b   1.000
_cell.length_c   1.000
_cell.angle_alpha   90.00
_cell.angle_beta   90.00
_cell.angle_gamma   90.00
#
_symmetry.space_group_name_H-M   'P 1'
#
loop_
_entity.id
_entity.type
_entity.pdbx_description
1 polymer ?
#
loop_
_entity_poly.entity_id
_entity_poly.type
_entity_poly.pdbx_seq_one_letter_code
_entity_poly.pdbx_strand_id
1 'polypeptide(L)'
;LGYNYTYTNMCCYINSCLKLLAKELKIKSNLTFYSARKTFAQFASEIAIPYPIIEYCLGHSIKTNITINSYVKVKQPQADAAIRRVIEYTKQPKIFEDFINLRNQMQMMMI
;
A
#
# COMPACT_ATOMS: atom_id res chain seq x y z
N LEU A 1 10.00 12.89 -24.48
CA LEU A 1 11.00 12.18 -23.67
C LEU A 1 11.63 11.09 -24.54
N GLY A 2 12.80 11.33 -25.07
CA GLY A 2 13.48 10.41 -25.99
C GLY A 2 14.15 9.21 -25.32
N TYR A 3 13.63 8.74 -24.18
CA TYR A 3 14.19 7.59 -23.48
C TYR A 3 13.24 6.41 -23.52
N ASN A 4 13.73 5.28 -24.00
CA ASN A 4 13.09 4.00 -23.76
C ASN A 4 13.47 3.53 -22.35
N TYR A 5 12.68 3.92 -21.36
CA TYR A 5 12.91 3.46 -20.00
C TYR A 5 12.48 2.01 -19.87
N THR A 6 13.42 1.13 -19.61
CA THR A 6 13.09 -0.19 -19.11
C THR A 6 12.56 -0.06 -17.69
N TYR A 7 11.77 -1.04 -17.24
CA TYR A 7 11.27 -1.07 -15.86
C TYR A 7 12.41 -0.93 -14.84
N THR A 8 13.51 -1.64 -15.08
CA THR A 8 14.68 -1.61 -14.17
C THR A 8 15.31 -0.22 -14.10
N ASN A 9 15.50 0.44 -15.25
CA ASN A 9 16.09 1.78 -15.29
C ASN A 9 15.21 2.82 -14.59
N MET A 10 13.89 2.69 -14.75
CA MET A 10 12.94 3.58 -14.12
C MET A 10 12.96 3.44 -12.59
N CYS A 11 13.00 2.20 -12.10
CA CYS A 11 13.11 1.93 -10.66
C CYS A 11 14.43 2.47 -10.09
N CYS A 12 15.54 2.29 -10.79
CA CYS A 12 16.83 2.83 -10.36
C CYS A 12 16.81 4.36 -10.28
N TYR A 13 16.20 5.01 -11.26
CA TYR A 13 16.08 6.46 -11.28
C TYR A 13 15.23 6.97 -10.10
N ILE A 14 14.07 6.37 -9.89
CA ILE A 14 13.18 6.75 -8.78
C ILE A 14 13.89 6.55 -7.44
N ASN A 15 14.58 5.43 -7.25
CA ASN A 15 15.30 5.14 -6.02
C ASN A 15 16.45 6.14 -5.78
N SER A 16 17.14 6.56 -6.84
CA SER A 16 18.18 7.58 -6.74
C SER A 16 17.61 8.94 -6.28
N CYS A 17 16.47 9.31 -6.86
CA CYS A 17 15.77 10.54 -6.45
C CYS A 17 15.32 10.47 -4.99
N LEU A 18 14.80 9.32 -4.55
CA LEU A 18 14.38 9.12 -3.17
C LEU A 18 15.55 9.20 -2.19
N LYS A 19 16.72 8.70 -2.57
CA LYS A 19 17.92 8.81 -1.74
C LYS A 19 18.34 10.26 -1.56
N LEU A 20 18.31 11.05 -2.62
CA LEU A 20 18.63 12.49 -2.53
C LEU A 20 17.63 13.22 -1.65
N LEU A 21 16.34 12.92 -1.82
CA LEU A 21 15.29 13.53 -1.01
C LEU A 21 15.46 13.18 0.48
N ALA A 22 15.74 11.91 0.78
CA ALA A 22 15.96 11.47 2.15
C ALA A 22 17.16 12.17 2.78
N LYS A 23 18.23 12.37 2.01
CA LYS A 23 19.41 13.07 2.48
C LYS A 23 19.11 14.55 2.80
N GLU A 24 18.36 15.22 1.93
CA GLU A 24 17.99 16.63 2.15
C GLU A 24 17.06 16.80 3.35
N LEU A 25 16.12 15.87 3.54
CA LEU A 25 15.18 15.88 4.66
C LEU A 25 15.75 15.28 5.94
N LYS A 26 17.00 14.82 5.91
CA LYS A 26 17.69 14.18 7.05
C LYS A 26 16.93 12.95 7.59
N ILE A 27 16.32 12.19 6.70
CA ILE A 27 15.65 10.94 7.03
C ILE A 27 16.71 9.84 7.13
N LYS A 28 16.77 9.16 8.27
CA LYS A 28 17.73 8.10 8.53
C LYS A 28 17.39 6.79 7.84
N SER A 29 16.10 6.56 7.56
CA SER A 29 15.64 5.34 6.91
C SER A 29 15.96 5.35 5.43
N ASN A 30 16.19 4.15 4.88
CA ASN A 30 16.41 3.98 3.45
C ASN A 30 15.07 4.06 2.70
N LEU A 31 14.86 5.17 1.99
CA LEU A 31 13.64 5.36 1.19
C LEU A 31 13.83 4.77 -0.19
N THR A 32 12.98 3.81 -0.55
CA THR A 32 12.94 3.21 -1.87
C THR A 32 11.49 3.17 -2.35
N PHE A 33 11.30 2.88 -3.64
CA PHE A 33 9.98 2.65 -4.19
C PHE A 33 9.25 1.52 -3.45
N TYR A 34 10.00 0.50 -3.05
CA TYR A 34 9.47 -0.62 -2.27
C TYR A 34 8.97 -0.19 -0.90
N SER A 35 9.61 0.80 -0.27
CA SER A 35 9.17 1.36 1.00
C SER A 35 7.76 1.95 0.90
N ALA A 36 7.46 2.65 -0.20
CA ALA A 36 6.13 3.20 -0.44
C ALA A 36 5.07 2.10 -0.55
N ARG A 37 5.39 1.00 -1.24
CA ARG A 37 4.49 -0.13 -1.38
C ARG A 37 4.20 -0.79 -0.03
N LYS A 38 5.23 -1.00 0.78
CA LYS A 38 5.08 -1.58 2.12
C LYS A 38 4.24 -0.68 3.02
N THR A 39 4.48 0.63 2.98
CA THR A 39 3.73 1.59 3.77
C THR A 39 2.26 1.61 3.38
N PHE A 40 1.96 1.60 2.10
CA PHE A 40 0.59 1.52 1.62
C PHE A 40 -0.10 0.26 2.14
N ALA A 41 0.55 -0.89 1.99
CA ALA A 41 -0.02 -2.17 2.44
C ALA A 41 -0.27 -2.16 3.95
N GLN A 42 0.66 -1.60 4.73
CA GLN A 42 0.52 -1.51 6.18
C GLN A 42 -0.66 -0.62 6.56
N PHE A 43 -0.75 0.57 6.00
CA PHE A 43 -1.84 1.50 6.31
C PHE A 43 -3.20 0.96 5.88
N ALA A 44 -3.26 0.34 4.69
CA ALA A 44 -4.49 -0.28 4.22
C ALA A 44 -4.96 -1.40 5.15
N SER A 45 -4.02 -2.20 5.64
CA SER A 45 -4.31 -3.25 6.60
C SER A 45 -4.82 -2.67 7.94
N GLU A 46 -4.23 -1.57 8.40
CA GLU A 46 -4.63 -0.92 9.66
C GLU A 46 -6.07 -0.40 9.62
N ILE A 47 -6.52 0.11 8.49
CA ILE A 47 -7.88 0.60 8.33
C ILE A 47 -8.85 -0.47 7.81
N ALA A 48 -8.46 -1.73 7.91
CA ALA A 48 -9.30 -2.90 7.61
C ALA A 48 -9.77 -2.98 6.14
N ILE A 49 -8.94 -2.56 5.20
CA ILE A 49 -9.22 -2.77 3.78
C ILE A 49 -9.03 -4.28 3.49
N PRO A 50 -9.97 -4.92 2.79
CA PRO A 50 -9.86 -6.33 2.47
C PRO A 50 -8.58 -6.66 1.69
N TYR A 51 -7.96 -7.78 2.04
CA TYR A 51 -6.68 -8.21 1.46
C TYR A 51 -6.71 -8.31 -0.08
N PRO A 52 -7.77 -8.85 -0.71
CA PRO A 52 -7.83 -8.88 -2.17
C PRO A 52 -7.75 -7.51 -2.84
N ILE A 53 -8.31 -6.48 -2.21
CA ILE A 53 -8.25 -5.11 -2.72
C ILE A 53 -6.82 -4.56 -2.59
N ILE A 54 -6.15 -4.82 -1.48
CA ILE A 54 -4.76 -4.42 -1.28
C ILE A 54 -3.87 -5.07 -2.35
N GLU A 55 -4.03 -6.37 -2.59
CA GLU A 55 -3.26 -7.09 -3.62
C GLU A 55 -3.52 -6.52 -5.01
N TYR A 56 -4.77 -6.20 -5.31
CA TYR A 56 -5.12 -5.59 -6.58
C TYR A 56 -4.41 -4.23 -6.76
N CYS A 57 -4.43 -3.39 -5.74
CA CYS A 57 -3.78 -2.07 -5.78
C CYS A 57 -2.27 -2.18 -5.96
N LEU A 58 -1.65 -3.22 -5.41
CA LEU A 58 -0.22 -3.48 -5.54
C LEU A 58 0.16 -4.12 -6.88
N GLY A 59 -0.83 -4.49 -7.68
CA GLY A 59 -0.59 -5.16 -8.96
C GLY A 59 -0.18 -6.62 -8.84
N HIS A 60 -0.38 -7.23 -7.68
CA HIS A 60 -0.07 -8.65 -7.48
C HIS A 60 -1.15 -9.53 -8.12
N SER A 61 -0.74 -10.56 -8.83
CA SER A 61 -1.67 -11.58 -9.30
C SER A 61 -1.89 -12.60 -8.16
N ILE A 62 -3.17 -12.81 -7.81
CA ILE A 62 -3.54 -13.75 -6.76
C ILE A 62 -3.51 -15.16 -7.33
N LYS A 63 -2.32 -15.77 -7.42
CA LYS A 63 -2.17 -17.12 -7.97
C LYS A 63 -2.42 -18.23 -6.94
N THR A 64 -2.38 -17.90 -5.66
CA THR A 64 -2.37 -18.90 -4.57
C THR A 64 -3.75 -19.21 -4.02
N ASN A 65 -4.78 -18.41 -4.34
CA ASN A 65 -6.14 -18.63 -3.85
C ASN A 65 -7.14 -18.65 -5.01
N ILE A 66 -7.16 -19.78 -5.71
CA ILE A 66 -8.06 -20.01 -6.86
C ILE A 66 -9.51 -19.79 -6.45
N THR A 67 -9.89 -20.19 -5.25
CA THR A 67 -11.25 -20.05 -4.74
C THR A 67 -11.65 -18.57 -4.61
N ILE A 68 -10.78 -17.74 -4.04
CA ILE A 68 -11.05 -16.32 -3.88
C ILE A 68 -11.12 -15.63 -5.25
N ASN A 69 -10.20 -15.97 -6.16
CA ASN A 69 -10.21 -15.43 -7.53
C ASN A 69 -11.47 -15.79 -8.30
N SER A 70 -12.08 -16.95 -8.01
CA SER A 70 -13.30 -17.39 -8.68
C SER A 70 -14.53 -16.66 -8.17
N TYR A 71 -14.56 -16.29 -6.89
CA TYR A 71 -15.73 -15.70 -6.25
C TYR A 71 -15.65 -14.20 -6.01
N VAL A 72 -14.44 -13.67 -5.88
CA VAL A 72 -14.26 -12.25 -5.57
C VAL A 72 -13.47 -11.57 -6.69
N LYS A 73 -14.15 -10.74 -7.46
CA LYS A 73 -13.50 -9.90 -8.46
C LYS A 73 -13.44 -8.47 -7.94
N VAL A 74 -12.24 -7.94 -7.83
CA VAL A 74 -12.04 -6.55 -7.44
C VAL A 74 -12.30 -5.66 -8.65
N LYS A 75 -13.13 -4.65 -8.46
CA LYS A 75 -13.46 -3.66 -9.50
C LYS A 75 -12.61 -2.41 -9.27
N GLN A 76 -12.30 -1.73 -10.37
CA GLN A 76 -11.50 -0.50 -10.31
C GLN A 76 -12.04 0.55 -9.34
N PRO A 77 -13.36 0.82 -9.28
CA PRO A 77 -13.88 1.78 -8.29
C PRO A 77 -13.59 1.40 -6.84
N GLN A 78 -13.55 0.11 -6.52
CA GLN A 78 -13.19 -0.37 -5.18
C GLN A 78 -11.73 -0.06 -4.84
N ALA A 79 -10.83 -0.28 -5.81
CA ALA A 79 -9.42 0.06 -5.64
C ALA A 79 -9.23 1.57 -5.47
N ASP A 80 -9.93 2.37 -6.27
CA ASP A 80 -9.85 3.82 -6.17
C ASP A 80 -10.36 4.32 -4.81
N ALA A 81 -11.44 3.75 -4.31
CA ALA A 81 -11.97 4.07 -2.99
C ALA A 81 -10.98 3.70 -1.88
N ALA A 82 -10.34 2.54 -2.01
CA ALA A 82 -9.33 2.09 -1.04
C ALA A 82 -8.14 3.04 -0.99
N ILE A 83 -7.63 3.45 -2.14
CA ILE A 83 -6.50 4.39 -2.22
C ILE A 83 -6.87 5.73 -1.59
N ARG A 84 -8.08 6.24 -1.87
CA ARG A 84 -8.56 7.47 -1.25
C ARG A 84 -8.64 7.37 0.27
N ARG A 85 -9.12 6.24 0.79
CA ARG A 85 -9.18 6.02 2.24
C ARG A 85 -7.80 5.97 2.89
N VAL A 86 -6.83 5.35 2.24
CA VAL A 86 -5.45 5.34 2.74
C VAL A 86 -4.90 6.77 2.80
N ILE A 87 -5.13 7.57 1.76
CA ILE A 87 -4.68 8.96 1.73
C ILE A 87 -5.34 9.77 2.85
N GLU A 88 -6.65 9.61 3.06
CA GLU A 88 -7.38 10.26 4.15
C GLU A 88 -6.83 9.84 5.52
N TYR A 89 -6.51 8.57 5.69
CA TYR A 89 -5.89 8.07 6.91
C TYR A 89 -4.57 8.79 7.21
N THR A 90 -3.72 8.98 6.18
CA THR A 90 -2.44 9.67 6.39
C THR A 90 -2.62 11.12 6.80
N LYS A 91 -3.70 11.76 6.33
CA LYS A 91 -3.99 13.15 6.65
C LYS A 91 -4.71 13.33 7.97
N GLN A 92 -5.65 12.45 8.30
CA GLN A 92 -6.49 12.52 9.48
C GLN A 92 -6.66 11.15 10.12
N PRO A 93 -5.66 10.65 10.85
CA PRO A 93 -5.72 9.29 11.43
C PRO A 93 -6.88 9.08 12.40
N LYS A 94 -7.37 10.15 13.03
CA LYS A 94 -8.43 10.06 14.03
C LYS A 94 -9.75 9.56 13.47
N ILE A 95 -10.02 9.79 12.18
CA ILE A 95 -11.27 9.33 11.53
C ILE A 95 -11.35 7.80 11.55
N PHE A 96 -10.21 7.12 11.51
CA PHE A 96 -10.13 5.67 11.44
C PHE A 96 -9.78 5.01 12.77
N GLU A 97 -9.80 5.77 13.87
CA GLU A 97 -9.44 5.27 15.19
C GLU A 97 -10.31 4.08 15.61
N ASP A 98 -11.60 4.13 15.31
CA ASP A 98 -12.52 3.04 15.64
C ASP A 98 -12.16 1.74 14.92
N PHE A 99 -11.76 1.84 13.65
CA PHE A 99 -11.31 0.68 12.88
C PHE A 99 -10.02 0.08 13.45
N ILE A 100 -9.09 0.94 13.84
CA ILE A 100 -7.82 0.51 14.42
C ILE A 100 -8.06 -0.19 15.76
N ASN A 101 -8.93 0.37 16.59
CA ASN A 101 -9.28 -0.21 17.89
C ASN A 101 -9.97 -1.56 17.72
N LEU A 102 -10.91 -1.66 16.78
CA LEU A 102 -11.60 -2.91 16.48
C LEU A 102 -10.61 -3.99 16.05
N ARG A 103 -9.69 -3.65 15.15
CA ARG A 103 -8.65 -4.58 14.68
C ARG A 103 -7.78 -5.05 15.82
N ASN A 104 -7.35 -4.15 16.69
CA ASN A 104 -6.50 -4.50 17.83
C ASN A 104 -7.24 -5.42 18.80
N GLN A 105 -8.51 -5.16 19.05
CA GLN A 105 -9.34 -6.04 19.88
C GLN A 105 -9.46 -7.42 19.28
N MET A 106 -9.69 -7.52 17.97
CA MET A 106 -9.79 -8.81 17.29
C MET A 106 -8.47 -9.59 17.36
N GLN A 107 -7.34 -8.92 17.21
CA GLN A 107 -6.03 -9.56 17.32
C GLN A 107 -5.80 -10.10 18.74
N MET A 108 -6.20 -9.36 19.76
CA MET A 108 -6.08 -9.81 21.15
C MET A 108 -6.96 -11.03 21.42
N MET A 109 -8.13 -11.11 20.81
CA MET A 109 -9.04 -12.25 20.98
C MET A 109 -8.55 -13.51 20.27
N MET A 110 -7.68 -13.38 19.29
CA MET A 110 -7.13 -14.50 18.52
C MET A 110 -5.86 -15.09 19.13
N ILE A 111 -5.33 -14.49 20.16
CA ILE A 111 -4.18 -15.00 20.92
C ILE A 111 -4.73 -15.95 22.03
#